data_5168f75a8c66c8dbb982f0b1a29f6205
#
_entry.id   5168f75a8c66c8dbb982f0b1a29f6205
#
_cell.length_a   1.000
_cell.length_b   1.000
_cell.length_c   1.000
_cell.angle_alpha   90.00
_cell.angle_beta   90.00
_cell.angle_gamma   90.00
#
_symmetry.space_group_name_H-M   'P 1'
#
loop_
_entity.id
_entity.type
_entity.pdbx_description
1 polymer ?
#
loop_
_entity_poly.entity_id
_entity_poly.type
_entity_poly.pdbx_seq_one_letter_code
_entity_poly.pdbx_strand_id
1 'polypeptide(L)'
;MRFNEFKIKEDIDKFMGALLGKQPFSIGTSSSTSTSPDEKAAGKTDPTKPNANIQDPDFNKKLHKIAQALGISYDTLYKIIKFETAGSFSPSSKDPNNVSVGLIGFTERTARGLGTSKAELAKMTAVQQLDYVYQFYKNAGVQPGEDIGTIYMRTFMPAFVNASDSTVLGKKGGGDLILPSGKSSGLSLHKVWEQNPAFAKSKGRNYFTVGDVKSSIRNR
;
A
#
# COMPACT_ATOMS: atom_id res chain seq x y z
N MET A 1 -12.73 11.44 7.16
CA MET A 1 -12.54 10.39 8.18
C MET A 1 -11.33 9.58 7.76
N ARG A 2 -10.22 9.68 8.48
CA ARG A 2 -9.02 8.86 8.24
C ARG A 2 -9.24 7.49 8.84
N PHE A 3 -9.03 6.45 8.06
CA PHE A 3 -9.18 5.06 8.49
C PHE A 3 -7.98 4.65 9.35
N ASN A 4 -8.21 3.86 10.40
CA ASN A 4 -7.17 3.23 11.21
C ASN A 4 -6.60 1.96 10.51
N GLU A 5 -6.43 2.01 9.19
CA GLU A 5 -5.99 0.86 8.36
C GLU A 5 -4.58 0.37 8.71
N PHE A 6 -3.79 1.21 9.37
CA PHE A 6 -2.35 1.10 9.40
C PHE A 6 -1.80 0.19 10.50
N LYS A 7 -2.52 0.02 11.61
CA LYS A 7 -2.10 -0.91 12.65
C LYS A 7 -2.24 -2.37 12.22
N ILE A 8 -3.24 -2.64 11.36
CA ILE A 8 -3.40 -3.95 10.74
C ILE A 8 -2.26 -4.24 9.77
N LYS A 9 -1.82 -3.26 8.98
CA LYS A 9 -0.66 -3.46 8.09
C LYS A 9 0.56 -3.96 8.87
N GLU A 10 0.87 -3.38 10.02
CA GLU A 10 2.00 -3.84 10.84
C GLU A 10 1.80 -5.25 11.38
N ASP A 11 0.61 -5.55 11.90
CA ASP A 11 0.29 -6.87 12.43
C ASP A 11 0.26 -7.92 11.31
N ILE A 12 -0.26 -7.58 10.12
CA ILE A 12 -0.23 -8.43 8.92
C ILE A 12 1.20 -8.58 8.40
N ASP A 13 1.99 -7.54 8.37
CA ASP A 13 3.39 -7.60 7.96
C ASP A 13 4.21 -8.49 8.89
N LYS A 14 4.00 -8.41 10.21
CA LYS A 14 4.61 -9.32 11.19
C LYS A 14 4.22 -10.76 10.92
N PHE A 15 2.94 -10.99 10.62
CA PHE A 15 2.40 -12.29 10.32
C PHE A 15 2.92 -12.84 8.99
N MET A 16 2.87 -12.05 7.91
CA MET A 16 3.38 -12.44 6.59
C MET A 16 4.86 -12.83 6.63
N GLY A 17 5.65 -12.16 7.47
CA GLY A 17 7.04 -12.53 7.67
C GLY A 17 7.25 -13.84 8.42
N ALA A 18 6.35 -14.21 9.30
CA ALA A 18 6.36 -15.50 9.95
C ALA A 18 5.92 -16.63 9.00
N LEU A 19 5.01 -16.32 8.05
CA LEU A 19 4.48 -17.29 7.10
C LEU A 19 5.40 -17.56 5.92
N LEU A 20 6.10 -16.53 5.41
CA LEU A 20 6.98 -16.65 4.23
C LEU A 20 8.37 -17.20 4.59
N GLY A 21 8.59 -17.57 5.87
CA GLY A 21 9.85 -18.11 6.35
C GLY A 21 11.02 -17.17 6.04
N LYS A 22 11.99 -17.06 6.92
CA LYS A 22 13.22 -16.25 6.82
C LYS A 22 13.98 -16.45 5.49
N GLN A 23 13.43 -15.92 4.40
CA GLN A 23 14.20 -15.66 3.20
C GLN A 23 14.57 -14.18 3.27
N PRO A 24 15.82 -13.82 3.53
CA PRO A 24 16.28 -12.49 3.22
C PRO A 24 16.08 -12.35 1.72
N PHE A 25 15.38 -11.32 1.30
CA PHE A 25 15.29 -10.92 -0.10
C PHE A 25 16.71 -10.62 -0.58
N SER A 26 17.38 -11.62 -1.15
CA SER A 26 18.68 -11.46 -1.79
C SER A 26 18.43 -10.70 -3.09
N ILE A 27 18.68 -9.40 -3.05
CA ILE A 27 18.88 -8.61 -4.24
C ILE A 27 20.19 -9.12 -4.84
N GLY A 28 20.11 -9.89 -5.92
CA GLY A 28 21.27 -10.19 -6.74
C GLY A 28 21.84 -8.85 -7.21
N THR A 29 23.00 -8.50 -6.68
CA THR A 29 23.83 -7.40 -7.18
C THR A 29 24.42 -7.83 -8.52
N SER A 30 23.68 -7.64 -9.60
CA SER A 30 24.28 -7.55 -10.93
C SER A 30 24.69 -6.12 -11.15
N SER A 31 25.96 -5.85 -10.92
CA SER A 31 26.64 -4.65 -11.36
C SER A 31 26.63 -4.60 -12.89
N SER A 32 25.75 -3.79 -13.45
CA SER A 32 25.88 -3.32 -14.82
C SER A 32 25.96 -1.81 -14.78
N THR A 33 27.18 -1.32 -14.92
CA THR A 33 27.53 0.06 -15.24
C THR A 33 26.85 0.43 -16.55
N SER A 34 25.87 1.29 -16.51
CA SER A 34 25.42 2.04 -17.68
C SER A 34 25.35 3.51 -17.29
N THR A 35 26.35 4.23 -17.73
CA THR A 35 26.42 5.68 -17.82
C THR A 35 25.20 6.23 -18.53
N SER A 36 24.42 7.06 -17.82
CA SER A 36 23.41 7.91 -18.42
C SER A 36 23.94 9.33 -18.51
N PRO A 37 23.82 9.99 -19.65
CA PRO A 37 24.10 11.42 -19.76
C PRO A 37 22.87 12.26 -19.34
N ASP A 38 23.17 13.45 -18.82
CA ASP A 38 22.28 14.59 -18.59
C ASP A 38 21.45 14.60 -17.31
N GLU A 39 22.16 14.83 -16.22
CA GLU A 39 21.61 15.43 -15.01
C GLU A 39 21.56 16.96 -15.19
N LYS A 40 20.43 17.49 -15.67
CA LYS A 40 20.19 18.94 -15.70
C LYS A 40 19.13 19.28 -14.67
N ALA A 41 19.59 19.84 -13.55
CA ALA A 41 18.91 20.69 -12.59
C ALA A 41 17.44 20.32 -12.26
N ALA A 42 17.24 19.33 -11.38
CA ALA A 42 16.01 19.24 -10.61
C ALA A 42 16.03 20.34 -9.53
N GLY A 43 15.10 21.27 -9.60
CA GLY A 43 14.91 22.29 -8.58
C GLY A 43 14.74 21.63 -7.20
N LYS A 44 15.45 22.15 -6.20
CA LYS A 44 15.33 21.74 -4.79
C LYS A 44 13.91 21.98 -4.32
N THR A 45 13.05 20.96 -4.37
CA THR A 45 11.74 21.02 -3.73
C THR A 45 11.93 20.74 -2.25
N ASP A 46 11.48 21.68 -1.43
CA ASP A 46 11.50 21.61 0.03
C ASP A 46 10.65 20.39 0.50
N PRO A 47 11.23 19.37 1.16
CA PRO A 47 10.51 18.19 1.61
C PRO A 47 9.48 18.49 2.72
N THR A 48 9.49 19.70 3.27
CA THR A 48 8.55 20.13 4.31
C THR A 48 7.25 20.71 3.75
N LYS A 49 7.14 20.94 2.43
CA LYS A 49 5.89 21.41 1.83
C LYS A 49 4.93 20.24 1.60
N PRO A 50 3.79 20.21 2.32
CA PRO A 50 2.74 19.24 2.07
C PRO A 50 2.01 19.67 0.80
N ASN A 51 2.39 19.17 -0.34
CA ASN A 51 1.61 19.14 -1.57
C ASN A 51 2.52 18.67 -2.69
N ALA A 52 2.61 17.37 -2.85
CA ALA A 52 2.82 16.83 -4.18
C ALA A 52 1.52 17.13 -4.91
N ASN A 53 1.45 18.32 -5.45
CA ASN A 53 0.31 18.81 -6.17
C ASN A 53 0.06 17.84 -7.33
N ILE A 54 -1.19 17.47 -7.54
CA ILE A 54 -1.71 16.91 -8.79
C ILE A 54 -1.20 17.70 -10.02
N GLN A 55 -0.71 18.90 -9.80
CA GLN A 55 -0.13 19.81 -10.79
C GLN A 55 1.39 19.65 -10.96
N ASP A 56 2.08 18.76 -10.19
CA ASP A 56 3.49 18.47 -10.43
C ASP A 56 3.63 17.63 -11.72
N PRO A 57 4.16 18.19 -12.82
CA PRO A 57 4.29 17.48 -14.08
C PRO A 57 5.20 16.25 -13.97
N ASP A 58 6.24 16.32 -13.13
CA ASP A 58 7.19 15.22 -12.96
C ASP A 58 6.56 14.06 -12.19
N PHE A 59 5.75 14.36 -11.17
CA PHE A 59 4.99 13.34 -10.47
C PHE A 59 4.03 12.61 -11.43
N ASN A 60 3.22 13.36 -12.19
CA ASN A 60 2.28 12.79 -13.13
C ASN A 60 2.97 11.99 -14.23
N LYS A 61 4.03 12.52 -14.82
CA LYS A 61 4.82 11.83 -15.86
C LYS A 61 5.40 10.51 -15.33
N LYS A 62 5.94 10.51 -14.11
CA LYS A 62 6.50 9.31 -13.49
C LYS A 62 5.41 8.30 -13.14
N LEU A 63 4.29 8.77 -12.59
CA LEU A 63 3.14 7.92 -12.28
C LEU A 63 2.59 7.21 -13.52
N HIS A 64 2.49 7.91 -14.66
CA HIS A 64 2.13 7.31 -15.96
C HIS A 64 3.09 6.19 -16.38
N LYS A 65 4.41 6.46 -16.29
CA LYS A 65 5.43 5.45 -16.63
C LYS A 65 5.34 4.21 -15.74
N ILE A 66 5.10 4.39 -14.45
CA ILE A 66 4.95 3.29 -13.49
C ILE A 66 3.70 2.49 -13.77
N ALA A 67 2.57 3.14 -13.99
CA ALA A 67 1.32 2.47 -14.35
C ALA A 67 1.49 1.63 -15.62
N GLN A 68 2.11 2.19 -16.66
CA GLN A 68 2.42 1.47 -17.91
C GLN A 68 3.35 0.26 -17.64
N ALA A 69 4.41 0.43 -16.84
CA ALA A 69 5.35 -0.64 -16.51
C ALA A 69 4.71 -1.77 -15.68
N LEU A 70 3.67 -1.48 -14.91
CA LEU A 70 2.86 -2.46 -14.18
C LEU A 70 1.71 -3.04 -15.03
N GLY A 71 1.47 -2.51 -16.22
CA GLY A 71 0.36 -2.92 -17.08
C GLY A 71 -1.02 -2.52 -16.53
N ILE A 72 -1.11 -1.47 -15.73
CA ILE A 72 -2.36 -0.95 -15.14
C ILE A 72 -2.64 0.48 -15.60
N SER A 73 -3.87 0.96 -15.37
CA SER A 73 -4.20 2.34 -15.74
C SER A 73 -3.56 3.36 -14.77
N TYR A 74 -3.24 4.55 -15.29
CA TYR A 74 -2.85 5.70 -14.48
C TYR A 74 -3.90 5.99 -13.39
N ASP A 75 -5.18 5.97 -13.75
CA ASP A 75 -6.30 6.24 -12.84
C ASP A 75 -6.33 5.26 -11.65
N THR A 76 -6.03 4.00 -11.90
CA THR A 76 -5.90 2.98 -10.85
C THR A 76 -4.86 3.36 -9.81
N LEU A 77 -3.64 3.65 -10.25
CA LEU A 77 -2.54 3.96 -9.32
C LEU A 77 -2.77 5.32 -8.63
N TYR A 78 -3.27 6.30 -9.37
CA TYR A 78 -3.65 7.60 -8.84
C TYR A 78 -4.71 7.50 -7.73
N LYS A 79 -5.80 6.76 -7.97
CA LYS A 79 -6.87 6.57 -6.99
C LYS A 79 -6.40 5.89 -5.71
N ILE A 80 -5.53 4.89 -5.83
CA ILE A 80 -4.98 4.20 -4.67
C ILE A 80 -4.13 5.18 -3.84
N ILE A 81 -3.21 5.91 -4.47
CA ILE A 81 -2.38 6.90 -3.75
C ILE A 81 -3.25 8.00 -3.12
N LYS A 82 -4.25 8.50 -3.86
CA LYS A 82 -5.21 9.47 -3.35
C LYS A 82 -5.95 8.95 -2.12
N PHE A 83 -6.36 7.68 -2.14
CA PHE A 83 -7.04 7.03 -1.04
C PHE A 83 -6.13 6.90 0.19
N GLU A 84 -4.94 6.33 0.03
CA GLU A 84 -3.95 6.11 1.09
C GLU A 84 -3.47 7.41 1.75
N THR A 85 -3.37 8.48 0.98
CA THR A 85 -2.92 9.80 1.49
C THR A 85 -4.07 10.73 1.88
N ALA A 86 -5.32 10.27 1.84
CA ALA A 86 -6.51 11.12 1.98
C ALA A 86 -6.49 12.35 1.04
N GLY A 87 -5.94 12.17 -0.17
CA GLY A 87 -5.84 13.21 -1.20
C GLY A 87 -4.69 14.20 -1.02
N SER A 88 -3.84 14.05 0.00
CA SER A 88 -2.70 14.96 0.21
C SER A 88 -1.53 14.70 -0.72
N PHE A 89 -1.38 13.48 -1.22
CA PHE A 89 -0.21 13.01 -1.99
C PHE A 89 1.12 13.29 -1.29
N SER A 90 1.10 13.45 0.03
CA SER A 90 2.28 13.80 0.81
C SER A 90 3.17 12.57 1.04
N PRO A 91 4.47 12.68 0.73
CA PRO A 91 5.43 11.60 1.02
C PRO A 91 5.67 11.42 2.52
N SER A 92 5.33 12.41 3.34
CA SER A 92 5.39 12.34 4.80
C SER A 92 4.03 12.07 5.46
N SER A 93 3.00 11.71 4.66
CA SER A 93 1.70 11.33 5.21
C SER A 93 1.87 10.19 6.20
N LYS A 94 1.32 10.37 7.40
CA LYS A 94 1.40 9.38 8.47
C LYS A 94 0.00 8.99 8.91
N ASP A 95 -0.14 7.74 9.32
CA ASP A 95 -1.32 7.34 10.06
C ASP A 95 -1.31 7.93 11.48
N PRO A 96 -2.46 7.98 12.17
CA PRO A 96 -2.56 8.55 13.51
C PRO A 96 -1.66 7.90 14.56
N ASN A 97 -1.26 6.63 14.35
CA ASN A 97 -0.42 5.86 15.26
C ASN A 97 1.05 5.82 14.83
N ASN A 98 1.41 6.56 13.77
CA ASN A 98 2.77 6.62 13.20
C ASN A 98 3.35 5.23 12.80
N VAL A 99 2.48 4.29 12.44
CA VAL A 99 2.85 2.92 12.03
C VAL A 99 3.38 2.91 10.60
N SER A 100 2.84 3.76 9.74
CA SER A 100 3.20 3.84 8.33
C SER A 100 3.47 5.27 7.86
N VAL A 101 4.08 5.42 6.67
CA VAL A 101 4.41 6.71 6.07
C VAL A 101 4.27 6.65 4.55
N GLY A 102 3.97 7.77 3.94
CA GLY A 102 4.11 8.00 2.51
C GLY A 102 2.93 7.62 1.66
N LEU A 103 3.18 7.54 0.34
CA LEU A 103 2.17 7.52 -0.72
C LEU A 103 1.21 6.32 -0.66
N ILE A 104 1.66 5.17 -0.16
CA ILE A 104 0.84 3.96 -0.02
C ILE A 104 0.89 3.39 1.40
N GLY A 105 1.26 4.22 2.39
CA GLY A 105 1.33 3.80 3.78
C GLY A 105 2.37 2.70 4.02
N PHE A 106 3.64 2.96 3.68
CA PHE A 106 4.73 2.02 3.93
C PHE A 106 4.94 1.79 5.42
N THR A 107 4.87 0.56 5.89
CA THR A 107 5.31 0.17 7.22
C THR A 107 6.83 0.08 7.29
N GLU A 108 7.41 0.06 8.49
CA GLU A 108 8.86 -0.13 8.66
C GLU A 108 9.34 -1.43 8.00
N ARG A 109 8.56 -2.49 8.13
CA ARG A 109 8.88 -3.77 7.53
C ARG A 109 8.87 -3.71 6.00
N THR A 110 7.81 -3.11 5.42
CA THR A 110 7.71 -2.91 3.96
C THR A 110 8.89 -2.10 3.46
N ALA A 111 9.22 -0.99 4.15
CA ALA A 111 10.36 -0.15 3.80
C ALA A 111 11.68 -0.92 3.81
N ARG A 112 11.94 -1.71 4.86
CA ARG A 112 13.14 -2.55 4.94
C ARG A 112 13.20 -3.61 3.84
N GLY A 113 12.07 -4.22 3.50
CA GLY A 113 11.97 -5.17 2.38
C GLY A 113 12.27 -4.52 1.02
N LEU A 114 12.13 -3.20 0.93
CA LEU A 114 12.47 -2.39 -0.24
C LEU A 114 13.87 -1.73 -0.15
N GLY A 115 14.69 -2.11 0.85
CA GLY A 115 16.05 -1.59 1.03
C GLY A 115 16.14 -0.19 1.60
N THR A 116 15.11 0.29 2.31
CA THR A 116 15.05 1.62 2.91
C THR A 116 14.44 1.57 4.32
N SER A 117 14.06 2.72 4.88
CA SER A 117 13.35 2.84 6.15
C SER A 117 12.20 3.83 6.06
N LYS A 118 11.24 3.79 7.01
CA LYS A 118 10.20 4.82 7.09
C LYS A 118 10.78 6.22 7.24
N ALA A 119 11.87 6.33 8.00
CA ALA A 119 12.54 7.61 8.23
C ALA A 119 13.12 8.20 6.93
N GLU A 120 13.73 7.35 6.10
CA GLU A 120 14.23 7.75 4.79
C GLU A 120 13.10 8.08 3.82
N LEU A 121 12.06 7.24 3.75
CA LEU A 121 10.89 7.52 2.92
C LEU A 121 10.24 8.85 3.28
N ALA A 122 10.14 9.19 4.57
CA ALA A 122 9.55 10.45 5.00
C ALA A 122 10.33 11.71 4.57
N LYS A 123 11.62 11.57 4.24
CA LYS A 123 12.48 12.66 3.75
C LYS A 123 12.43 12.82 2.23
N MET A 124 11.91 11.83 1.52
CA MET A 124 11.84 11.83 0.06
C MET A 124 10.77 12.80 -0.45
N THR A 125 10.95 13.28 -1.68
CA THR A 125 9.86 13.89 -2.42
C THR A 125 8.85 12.80 -2.84
N ALA A 126 7.63 13.21 -3.20
CA ALA A 126 6.64 12.27 -3.74
C ALA A 126 7.13 11.58 -5.02
N VAL A 127 7.84 12.32 -5.89
CA VAL A 127 8.44 11.78 -7.11
C VAL A 127 9.47 10.69 -6.81
N GLN A 128 10.30 10.88 -5.78
CA GLN A 128 11.26 9.86 -5.35
C GLN A 128 10.58 8.63 -4.76
N GLN A 129 9.53 8.81 -3.93
CA GLN A 129 8.79 7.69 -3.36
C GLN A 129 8.08 6.82 -4.41
N LEU A 130 7.77 7.35 -5.60
CA LEU A 130 7.15 6.57 -6.67
C LEU A 130 8.00 5.38 -7.12
N ASP A 131 9.34 5.42 -6.97
CA ASP A 131 10.20 4.26 -7.25
C ASP A 131 9.90 3.10 -6.31
N TYR A 132 9.68 3.42 -5.04
CA TYR A 132 9.31 2.43 -4.02
C TYR A 132 7.87 1.94 -4.19
N VAL A 133 6.95 2.77 -4.66
CA VAL A 133 5.59 2.38 -5.06
C VAL A 133 5.65 1.34 -6.19
N TYR A 134 6.46 1.60 -7.23
CA TYR A 134 6.68 0.66 -8.32
C TYR A 134 7.23 -0.68 -7.83
N GLN A 135 8.32 -0.64 -7.04
CA GLN A 135 8.94 -1.86 -6.51
C GLN A 135 7.96 -2.64 -5.63
N PHE A 136 7.19 -1.95 -4.79
CA PHE A 136 6.17 -2.59 -3.95
C PHE A 136 5.17 -3.37 -4.79
N TYR A 137 4.54 -2.75 -5.78
CA TYR A 137 3.51 -3.41 -6.59
C TYR A 137 4.07 -4.50 -7.51
N LYS A 138 5.28 -4.31 -8.03
CA LYS A 138 6.00 -5.35 -8.77
C LYS A 138 6.25 -6.58 -7.89
N ASN A 139 6.76 -6.38 -6.67
CA ASN A 139 7.02 -7.46 -5.71
C ASN A 139 5.72 -8.10 -5.20
N ALA A 140 4.65 -7.33 -5.07
CA ALA A 140 3.32 -7.83 -4.73
C ALA A 140 2.66 -8.64 -5.86
N GLY A 141 3.29 -8.71 -7.04
CA GLY A 141 2.83 -9.51 -8.16
C GLY A 141 1.59 -8.95 -8.85
N VAL A 142 1.45 -7.63 -8.95
CA VAL A 142 0.40 -6.99 -9.76
C VAL A 142 0.49 -7.48 -11.19
N GLN A 143 -0.65 -7.85 -11.78
CA GLN A 143 -0.75 -8.36 -13.14
C GLN A 143 -1.30 -7.28 -14.09
N PRO A 144 -0.90 -7.30 -15.37
CA PRO A 144 -1.48 -6.42 -16.37
C PRO A 144 -2.99 -6.57 -16.43
N GLY A 145 -3.71 -5.44 -16.46
CA GLY A 145 -5.17 -5.41 -16.50
C GLY A 145 -5.88 -5.77 -15.20
N GLU A 146 -5.15 -5.99 -14.11
CA GLU A 146 -5.74 -6.30 -12.81
C GLU A 146 -6.63 -5.15 -12.32
N ASP A 147 -7.80 -5.47 -11.77
CA ASP A 147 -8.74 -4.47 -11.29
C ASP A 147 -8.25 -3.76 -10.02
N ILE A 148 -8.64 -2.49 -9.85
CA ILE A 148 -8.22 -1.64 -8.75
C ILE A 148 -8.51 -2.23 -7.37
N GLY A 149 -9.63 -2.93 -7.20
CA GLY A 149 -10.00 -3.56 -5.92
C GLY A 149 -9.04 -4.68 -5.55
N THR A 150 -8.62 -5.47 -6.53
CA THR A 150 -7.64 -6.55 -6.36
C THR A 150 -6.25 -5.99 -6.06
N ILE A 151 -5.82 -4.96 -6.79
CA ILE A 151 -4.55 -4.26 -6.52
C ILE A 151 -4.57 -3.65 -5.12
N TYR A 152 -5.69 -3.06 -4.70
CA TYR A 152 -5.84 -2.53 -3.35
C TYR A 152 -5.75 -3.61 -2.27
N MET A 153 -6.31 -4.80 -2.51
CA MET A 153 -6.14 -5.95 -1.59
C MET A 153 -4.68 -6.36 -1.41
N ARG A 154 -3.81 -6.19 -2.42
CA ARG A 154 -2.36 -6.43 -2.31
C ARG A 154 -1.69 -5.45 -1.34
N THR A 155 -2.25 -4.25 -1.20
CA THR A 155 -1.79 -3.24 -0.25
C THR A 155 -2.38 -3.48 1.14
N PHE A 156 -3.68 -3.78 1.21
CA PHE A 156 -4.44 -3.87 2.46
C PHE A 156 -4.24 -5.21 3.19
N MET A 157 -4.53 -6.33 2.49
CA MET A 157 -4.44 -7.69 3.05
C MET A 157 -3.96 -8.69 1.99
N PRO A 158 -2.65 -8.73 1.67
CA PRO A 158 -2.09 -9.54 0.57
C PRO A 158 -2.47 -11.02 0.63
N ALA A 159 -2.55 -11.60 1.84
CA ALA A 159 -2.92 -13.00 2.03
C ALA A 159 -4.33 -13.35 1.54
N PHE A 160 -5.19 -12.36 1.36
CA PHE A 160 -6.60 -12.53 0.94
C PHE A 160 -6.87 -12.02 -0.48
N VAL A 161 -5.84 -11.71 -1.26
CA VAL A 161 -6.01 -11.16 -2.62
C VAL A 161 -6.86 -12.06 -3.52
N ASN A 162 -6.69 -13.37 -3.40
CA ASN A 162 -7.43 -14.38 -4.17
C ASN A 162 -8.62 -15.00 -3.40
N ALA A 163 -8.95 -14.48 -2.23
CA ALA A 163 -10.10 -14.97 -1.48
C ALA A 163 -11.41 -14.51 -2.12
N SER A 164 -12.48 -15.30 -1.88
CA SER A 164 -13.83 -14.93 -2.34
C SER A 164 -14.23 -13.56 -1.78
N ASP A 165 -14.99 -12.80 -2.57
CA ASP A 165 -15.54 -11.50 -2.16
C ASP A 165 -16.48 -11.63 -0.94
N SER A 166 -17.03 -12.82 -0.66
CA SER A 166 -17.83 -13.12 0.54
C SER A 166 -17.00 -13.40 1.79
N THR A 167 -15.67 -13.56 1.67
CA THR A 167 -14.79 -13.84 2.81
C THR A 167 -14.81 -12.69 3.81
N VAL A 168 -15.19 -12.99 5.06
CA VAL A 168 -15.25 -11.99 6.14
C VAL A 168 -13.84 -11.69 6.63
N LEU A 169 -13.46 -10.42 6.59
CA LEU A 169 -12.16 -9.93 7.04
C LEU A 169 -12.22 -9.27 8.42
N GLY A 170 -13.35 -8.67 8.76
CA GLY A 170 -13.57 -8.03 10.05
C GLY A 170 -15.00 -8.22 10.52
N LYS A 171 -15.19 -8.55 11.83
CA LYS A 171 -16.50 -8.78 12.44
C LYS A 171 -16.48 -8.40 13.91
N LYS A 172 -17.42 -7.55 14.36
CA LYS A 172 -17.56 -7.18 15.78
C LYS A 172 -17.78 -8.43 16.63
N GLY A 173 -16.95 -8.63 17.64
CA GLY A 173 -17.02 -9.81 18.52
C GLY A 173 -16.55 -11.12 17.85
N GLY A 174 -15.97 -11.05 16.63
CA GLY A 174 -15.48 -12.25 15.94
C GLY A 174 -14.17 -12.78 16.51
N GLY A 175 -13.99 -14.11 16.45
CA GLY A 175 -12.78 -14.83 16.84
C GLY A 175 -11.65 -14.70 15.82
N ASP A 176 -10.81 -15.72 15.73
CA ASP A 176 -9.63 -15.73 14.86
C ASP A 176 -9.96 -15.48 13.39
N LEU A 177 -9.17 -14.65 12.75
CA LEU A 177 -9.15 -14.51 11.30
C LEU A 177 -8.32 -15.66 10.71
N ILE A 178 -9.00 -16.53 9.98
CA ILE A 178 -8.37 -17.68 9.34
C ILE A 178 -7.93 -17.32 7.93
N LEU A 179 -6.69 -17.65 7.61
CA LEU A 179 -6.14 -17.48 6.26
C LEU A 179 -6.79 -18.43 5.25
N PRO A 180 -6.73 -18.11 3.95
CA PRO A 180 -7.13 -19.07 2.90
C PRO A 180 -6.43 -20.43 2.97
N SER A 181 -5.25 -20.49 3.59
CA SER A 181 -4.51 -21.74 3.84
C SER A 181 -5.06 -22.59 5.00
N GLY A 182 -6.11 -22.12 5.71
CA GLY A 182 -6.68 -22.77 6.89
C GLY A 182 -5.92 -22.49 8.20
N LYS A 183 -4.83 -21.74 8.17
CA LYS A 183 -4.07 -21.39 9.37
C LYS A 183 -4.60 -20.11 10.02
N SER A 184 -4.46 -19.98 11.36
CA SER A 184 -4.74 -18.72 12.05
C SER A 184 -3.77 -17.62 11.54
N SER A 185 -4.33 -16.43 11.33
CA SER A 185 -3.52 -15.25 10.98
C SER A 185 -2.83 -14.61 12.20
N GLY A 186 -3.15 -15.07 13.41
CA GLY A 186 -2.75 -14.40 14.64
C GLY A 186 -3.52 -13.11 14.94
N LEU A 187 -4.49 -12.76 14.08
CA LEU A 187 -5.40 -11.63 14.25
C LEU A 187 -6.81 -12.12 14.55
N SER A 188 -7.60 -11.37 15.33
CA SER A 188 -9.02 -11.63 15.45
C SER A 188 -9.80 -10.79 14.43
N LEU A 189 -10.92 -11.35 13.95
CA LEU A 189 -11.90 -10.62 13.15
C LEU A 189 -12.39 -9.36 13.85
N HIS A 190 -12.50 -9.40 15.19
CA HIS A 190 -12.90 -8.25 15.99
C HIS A 190 -11.89 -7.11 15.90
N LYS A 191 -10.60 -7.42 16.06
CA LYS A 191 -9.52 -6.42 15.97
C LYS A 191 -9.47 -5.78 14.58
N VAL A 192 -9.60 -6.60 13.54
CA VAL A 192 -9.66 -6.11 12.15
C VAL A 192 -10.86 -5.19 11.94
N TRP A 193 -12.05 -5.56 12.48
CA TRP A 193 -13.24 -4.72 12.41
C TRP A 193 -13.08 -3.41 13.18
N GLU A 194 -12.55 -3.47 14.40
CA GLU A 194 -12.36 -2.30 15.26
C GLU A 194 -11.46 -1.24 14.62
N GLN A 195 -10.44 -1.69 13.91
CA GLN A 195 -9.49 -0.82 13.22
C GLN A 195 -10.02 -0.28 11.89
N ASN A 196 -11.02 -0.95 11.27
CA ASN A 196 -11.58 -0.58 9.97
C ASN A 196 -13.11 -0.52 9.95
N PRO A 197 -13.74 0.16 10.91
CA PRO A 197 -15.19 0.13 11.05
C PRO A 197 -15.92 0.76 9.85
N ALA A 198 -15.26 1.58 9.07
CA ALA A 198 -15.88 2.27 7.95
C ALA A 198 -16.31 1.32 6.83
N PHE A 199 -15.59 0.21 6.60
CA PHE A 199 -16.01 -0.78 5.62
C PHE A 199 -17.34 -1.46 5.99
N ALA A 200 -17.64 -1.56 7.28
CA ALA A 200 -18.88 -2.14 7.79
C ALA A 200 -19.98 -1.08 7.97
N LYS A 201 -19.65 0.09 8.55
CA LYS A 201 -20.61 1.15 8.89
C LYS A 201 -21.32 1.72 7.67
N SER A 202 -20.63 1.86 6.55
CA SER A 202 -21.22 2.34 5.30
C SER A 202 -22.37 1.46 4.78
N LYS A 203 -22.47 0.22 5.28
CA LYS A 203 -23.49 -0.77 4.92
C LYS A 203 -24.41 -1.14 6.08
N GLY A 204 -24.35 -0.45 7.21
CA GLY A 204 -25.18 -0.73 8.38
C GLY A 204 -24.94 -2.10 9.02
N ARG A 205 -23.74 -2.71 8.80
CA ARG A 205 -23.40 -4.05 9.29
C ARG A 205 -22.33 -4.02 10.38
N ASN A 206 -22.24 -5.12 11.13
CA ASN A 206 -21.19 -5.33 12.14
C ASN A 206 -20.04 -6.20 11.62
N TYR A 207 -19.94 -6.39 10.31
CA TYR A 207 -18.86 -7.09 9.63
C TYR A 207 -18.60 -6.49 8.25
N PHE A 208 -17.44 -6.76 7.69
CA PHE A 208 -17.10 -6.46 6.30
C PHE A 208 -16.31 -7.60 5.65
N THR A 209 -16.34 -7.65 4.34
CA THR A 209 -15.78 -8.72 3.52
C THR A 209 -14.71 -8.21 2.57
N VAL A 210 -14.02 -9.13 1.88
CA VAL A 210 -13.12 -8.82 0.77
C VAL A 210 -13.82 -7.94 -0.28
N GLY A 211 -15.04 -8.28 -0.67
CA GLY A 211 -15.81 -7.50 -1.63
C GLY A 211 -16.16 -6.09 -1.16
N ASP A 212 -16.37 -5.89 0.15
CA ASP A 212 -16.58 -4.55 0.71
C ASP A 212 -15.33 -3.68 0.59
N VAL A 213 -14.16 -4.24 0.86
CA VAL A 213 -12.87 -3.56 0.71
C VAL A 213 -12.63 -3.21 -0.76
N LYS A 214 -12.75 -4.18 -1.67
CA LYS A 214 -12.59 -3.94 -3.12
C LYS A 214 -13.56 -2.87 -3.64
N SER A 215 -14.82 -2.92 -3.20
CA SER A 215 -15.84 -1.94 -3.61
C SER A 215 -15.55 -0.53 -3.09
N SER A 216 -14.92 -0.41 -1.93
CA SER A 216 -14.62 0.89 -1.31
C SER A 216 -13.69 1.76 -2.16
N ILE A 217 -12.78 1.14 -2.89
CA ILE A 217 -11.83 1.85 -3.76
C ILE A 217 -12.38 2.02 -5.19
N ARG A 218 -13.20 1.09 -5.68
CA ARG A 218 -13.83 1.17 -7.02
C ARG A 218 -14.79 2.36 -7.13
N ASN A 219 -15.48 2.67 -6.06
CA ASN A 219 -16.53 3.71 -6.02
C ASN A 219 -15.99 5.11 -5.69
N ARG A 220 -14.68 5.32 -5.78
CA ARG A 220 -14.00 6.60 -5.55
C ARG A 220 -13.21 7.03 -6.78
#